data_1a56f007c1ab0654d8d8a5ecd5bbe02b
#
_entry.id   1a56f007c1ab0654d8d8a5ecd5bbe02b
#
_cell.length_a   1.000
_cell.length_b   1.000
_cell.length_c   1.000
_cell.angle_alpha   90.00
_cell.angle_beta   90.00
_cell.angle_gamma   90.00
#
_symmetry.space_group_name_H-M   'P 1'
#
loop_
_entity.id
_entity.type
_entity.pdbx_description
1 polymer ?
#
loop_
_entity_poly.entity_id
_entity_poly.type
_entity_poly.pdbx_seq_one_letter_code
_entity_poly.pdbx_strand_id
1 'polypeptide(L)'
;MLKDITLGQYFPGESASHRMDPRAKLMFTIAYIVGVFMVSNLPGYLLALGFLYLVVRISGIHFSYLVKGVKPLRFIILFTFILNLFFVQGETVIFSLGFLTLTREALERAIFFALRLVFLVMGTSVLTLTTSPIQLTDGLESLMRPLQRFHFPAHELAMMMTIALRFIPTLLEETDKIQKAQMARGADFESGNLLARAKAMIPLLVPLFVSAFRRANDLAMAMEARCYRGGDHRTRLRELRYTRLDVFGALATAAFIAVVMLEGRLLG
;
A
#
# COMPACT_ATOMS: atom_id res chain seq x y z
N MET A 1 -17.20 -6.16 14.97
CA MET A 1 -15.82 -6.40 14.49
C MET A 1 -15.60 -6.24 12.97
N LEU A 2 -16.59 -6.42 12.09
CA LEU A 2 -16.40 -6.29 10.63
C LEU A 2 -16.64 -4.88 10.07
N LYS A 3 -17.14 -3.93 10.88
CA LYS A 3 -17.48 -2.56 10.45
C LYS A 3 -16.27 -1.65 10.23
N ASP A 4 -15.09 -2.04 10.69
CA ASP A 4 -13.88 -1.23 10.62
C ASP A 4 -12.95 -1.61 9.45
N ILE A 5 -13.38 -2.52 8.57
CA ILE A 5 -12.66 -2.84 7.35
C ILE A 5 -12.98 -1.76 6.33
N THR A 6 -12.30 -0.62 6.45
CA THR A 6 -12.27 0.38 5.39
C THR A 6 -11.49 -0.20 4.20
N LEU A 7 -12.22 -0.57 3.16
CA LEU A 7 -11.65 -0.99 1.87
C LEU A 7 -10.85 0.16 1.25
N GLY A 8 -9.55 0.20 1.56
CA GLY A 8 -8.62 1.23 1.13
C GLY A 8 -8.79 2.54 1.92
N GLN A 9 -7.69 3.10 2.37
CA GLN A 9 -7.65 4.41 3.03
C GLN A 9 -7.77 5.58 2.02
N TYR A 10 -8.46 5.34 0.88
CA TYR A 10 -8.63 6.37 -0.15
C TYR A 10 -9.45 7.53 0.41
N PHE A 11 -8.88 8.71 0.33
CA PHE A 11 -9.54 9.97 0.68
C PHE A 11 -9.99 10.66 -0.62
N PRO A 12 -11.30 10.75 -0.90
CA PRO A 12 -11.78 11.39 -2.11
C PRO A 12 -11.44 12.88 -2.10
N GLY A 13 -10.81 13.35 -3.16
CA GLY A 13 -10.39 14.73 -3.30
C GLY A 13 -10.18 15.11 -4.77
N GLU A 14 -10.09 16.41 -5.05
CA GLU A 14 -9.88 16.93 -6.41
C GLU A 14 -8.50 17.59 -6.61
N SER A 15 -7.54 17.29 -5.74
CA SER A 15 -6.20 17.88 -5.83
C SER A 15 -5.46 17.44 -7.10
N ALA A 16 -4.38 18.15 -7.42
CA ALA A 16 -3.54 17.80 -8.57
C ALA A 16 -3.07 16.35 -8.51
N SER A 17 -2.69 15.86 -7.33
CA SER A 17 -2.29 14.46 -7.12
C SER A 17 -3.44 13.47 -7.39
N HIS A 18 -4.70 13.79 -7.09
CA HIS A 18 -5.85 12.92 -7.40
C HIS A 18 -6.10 12.81 -8.91
N ARG A 19 -5.80 13.86 -9.67
CA ARG A 19 -6.01 13.94 -11.13
C ARG A 19 -4.87 13.31 -11.94
N MET A 20 -3.74 12.98 -11.33
CA MET A 20 -2.60 12.34 -11.99
C MET A 20 -2.93 10.90 -12.42
N ASP A 21 -2.29 10.45 -13.49
CA ASP A 21 -2.41 9.07 -13.99
C ASP A 21 -1.91 8.05 -12.94
N PRO A 22 -2.71 7.01 -12.60
CA PRO A 22 -2.32 6.00 -11.62
C PRO A 22 -0.99 5.30 -11.94
N ARG A 23 -0.66 5.12 -13.23
CA ARG A 23 0.63 4.56 -13.68
C ARG A 23 1.80 5.44 -13.26
N ALA A 24 1.66 6.74 -13.51
CA ALA A 24 2.67 7.72 -13.14
C ALA A 24 2.88 7.74 -11.62
N LYS A 25 1.81 7.77 -10.82
CA LYS A 25 1.88 7.72 -9.35
C LYS A 25 2.60 6.47 -8.83
N LEU A 26 2.29 5.30 -9.40
CA LEU A 26 2.98 4.05 -9.05
C LEU A 26 4.48 4.16 -9.32
N MET A 27 4.86 4.62 -10.52
CA MET A 27 6.27 4.80 -10.89
C MET A 27 6.98 5.81 -10.00
N PHE A 28 6.32 6.94 -9.68
CA PHE A 28 6.90 7.96 -8.78
C PHE A 28 7.05 7.44 -7.36
N THR A 29 6.11 6.62 -6.88
CA THR A 29 6.23 6.00 -5.56
C THR A 29 7.39 5.02 -5.50
N ILE A 30 7.57 4.19 -6.53
CA ILE A 30 8.71 3.26 -6.63
C ILE A 30 10.02 4.06 -6.70
N ALA A 31 10.08 5.10 -7.54
CA ALA A 31 11.25 5.96 -7.66
C ALA A 31 11.57 6.69 -6.35
N TYR A 32 10.55 7.16 -5.62
CA TYR A 32 10.71 7.74 -4.28
C TYR A 32 11.26 6.73 -3.28
N ILE A 33 10.74 5.49 -3.26
CA ILE A 33 11.24 4.42 -2.40
C ILE A 33 12.75 4.20 -2.67
N VAL A 34 13.12 4.06 -3.94
CA VAL A 34 14.54 3.90 -4.34
C VAL A 34 15.36 5.11 -3.88
N GLY A 35 14.86 6.32 -4.10
CA GLY A 35 15.54 7.55 -3.67
C GLY A 35 15.78 7.59 -2.16
N VAL A 36 14.79 7.23 -1.33
CA VAL A 36 14.93 7.17 0.13
C VAL A 36 15.95 6.11 0.57
N PHE A 37 16.05 4.98 -0.15
CA PHE A 37 17.08 3.98 0.13
C PHE A 37 18.50 4.47 -0.18
N MET A 38 18.66 5.38 -1.14
CA MET A 38 19.95 5.96 -1.49
C MET A 38 20.41 7.04 -0.50
N VAL A 39 19.52 7.55 0.35
CA VAL A 39 19.89 8.54 1.37
C VAL A 39 20.75 7.88 2.45
N SER A 40 21.97 8.42 2.64
CA SER A 40 22.95 7.95 3.64
C SER A 40 23.23 8.96 4.75
N ASN A 41 22.93 10.25 4.51
CA ASN A 41 23.33 11.37 5.36
C ASN A 41 22.13 12.18 5.85
N LEU A 42 22.31 12.95 6.94
CA LEU A 42 21.25 13.79 7.51
C LEU A 42 20.69 14.84 6.53
N PRO A 43 21.52 15.56 5.72
CA PRO A 43 21.00 16.49 4.71
C PRO A 43 20.05 15.82 3.70
N GLY A 44 20.34 14.59 3.27
CA GLY A 44 19.48 13.83 2.38
C GLY A 44 18.09 13.54 2.98
N TYR A 45 18.01 13.28 4.30
CA TYR A 45 16.72 13.15 4.98
C TYR A 45 15.96 14.48 5.07
N LEU A 46 16.65 15.61 5.19
CA LEU A 46 16.01 16.93 5.11
C LEU A 46 15.45 17.19 3.71
N LEU A 47 16.17 16.79 2.66
CA LEU A 47 15.67 16.85 1.28
C LEU A 47 14.45 15.95 1.09
N ALA A 48 14.49 14.70 1.59
CA ALA A 48 13.36 13.79 1.55
C ALA A 48 12.13 14.35 2.29
N LEU A 49 12.34 15.02 3.44
CA LEU A 49 11.29 15.72 4.17
C LEU A 49 10.69 16.86 3.34
N GLY A 50 11.53 17.70 2.75
CA GLY A 50 11.09 18.81 1.89
C GLY A 50 10.27 18.30 0.68
N PHE A 51 10.75 17.25 0.01
CA PHE A 51 10.03 16.60 -1.08
C PHE A 51 8.69 16.05 -0.63
N LEU A 52 8.66 15.28 0.46
CA LEU A 52 7.43 14.72 1.03
C LEU A 52 6.43 15.82 1.42
N TYR A 53 6.91 16.89 2.08
CA TYR A 53 6.09 18.03 2.44
C TYR A 53 5.46 18.70 1.20
N LEU A 54 6.24 18.89 0.15
CA LEU A 54 5.76 19.44 -1.14
C LEU A 54 4.67 18.55 -1.74
N VAL A 55 4.91 17.23 -1.82
CA VAL A 55 3.93 16.26 -2.35
C VAL A 55 2.64 16.27 -1.52
N VAL A 56 2.74 16.32 -0.20
CA VAL A 56 1.58 16.38 0.71
C VAL A 56 0.77 17.66 0.50
N ARG A 57 1.46 18.80 0.36
CA ARG A 57 0.81 20.10 0.08
C ARG A 57 0.05 20.09 -1.25
N ILE A 58 0.66 19.54 -2.32
CA ILE A 58 0.04 19.41 -3.65
C ILE A 58 -1.13 18.42 -3.61
N SER A 59 -1.02 17.36 -2.78
CA SER A 59 -2.08 16.35 -2.61
C SER A 59 -3.30 16.86 -1.85
N GLY A 60 -3.18 17.99 -1.14
CA GLY A 60 -4.27 18.52 -0.31
C GLY A 60 -4.64 17.65 0.89
N ILE A 61 -3.77 16.69 1.24
CA ILE A 61 -3.98 15.78 2.37
C ILE A 61 -3.44 16.42 3.63
N HIS A 62 -4.18 16.34 4.74
CA HIS A 62 -3.69 16.78 6.02
C HIS A 62 -2.56 15.86 6.50
N PHE A 63 -1.45 16.43 6.93
CA PHE A 63 -0.28 15.71 7.44
C PHE A 63 -0.64 14.70 8.55
N SER A 64 -1.68 14.98 9.31
CA SER A 64 -2.20 14.08 10.36
C SER A 64 -2.57 12.68 9.84
N TYR A 65 -3.04 12.54 8.59
CA TYR A 65 -3.36 11.22 8.02
C TYR A 65 -2.10 10.38 7.76
N LEU A 66 -1.00 11.01 7.34
CA LEU A 66 0.27 10.31 7.17
C LEU A 66 0.83 9.83 8.51
N VAL A 67 0.79 10.68 9.53
CA VAL A 67 1.22 10.31 10.89
C VAL A 67 0.36 9.16 11.44
N LYS A 68 -0.96 9.16 11.17
CA LYS A 68 -1.83 8.03 11.50
C LYS A 68 -1.42 6.74 10.81
N GLY A 69 -0.92 6.80 9.58
CA GLY A 69 -0.36 5.65 8.86
C GLY A 69 0.90 5.07 9.49
N VAL A 70 1.72 5.89 10.13
CA VAL A 70 2.93 5.45 10.86
C VAL A 70 2.57 4.82 12.22
N LYS A 71 1.47 5.25 12.85
CA LYS A 71 1.08 4.83 14.21
C LYS A 71 1.03 3.30 14.42
N PRO A 72 0.46 2.47 13.53
CA PRO A 72 0.45 1.01 13.72
C PRO A 72 1.86 0.39 13.62
N LEU A 73 2.79 1.04 12.90
CA LEU A 73 4.15 0.56 12.69
C LEU A 73 5.13 1.03 13.76
N ARG A 74 4.69 1.86 14.71
CA ARG A 74 5.55 2.40 15.79
C ARG A 74 6.33 1.32 16.55
N PHE A 75 5.69 0.15 16.77
CA PHE A 75 6.32 -0.95 17.47
C PHE A 75 7.46 -1.55 16.64
N ILE A 76 7.26 -1.74 15.34
CA ILE A 76 8.28 -2.26 14.42
C ILE A 76 9.44 -1.26 14.31
N ILE A 77 9.14 0.03 14.19
CA ILE A 77 10.13 1.11 14.13
C ILE A 77 10.97 1.12 15.40
N LEU A 78 10.32 1.09 16.58
CA LEU A 78 11.00 1.05 17.86
C LEU A 78 11.85 -0.22 18.01
N PHE A 79 11.31 -1.37 17.66
CA PHE A 79 12.03 -2.65 17.71
C PHE A 79 13.27 -2.63 16.81
N THR A 80 13.12 -2.17 15.57
CA THR A 80 14.25 -2.04 14.63
C THR A 80 15.30 -1.04 15.14
N PHE A 81 14.86 0.08 15.72
CA PHE A 81 15.74 1.05 16.35
C PHE A 81 16.58 0.41 17.48
N ILE A 82 15.94 -0.31 18.38
CA ILE A 82 16.59 -1.00 19.50
C ILE A 82 17.57 -2.07 18.97
N LEU A 83 17.15 -2.88 17.99
CA LEU A 83 18.04 -3.89 17.40
C LEU A 83 19.28 -3.24 16.79
N ASN A 84 19.14 -2.19 15.98
CA ASN A 84 20.29 -1.52 15.38
C ASN A 84 21.20 -0.88 16.44
N LEU A 85 20.61 -0.38 17.52
CA LEU A 85 21.37 0.26 18.60
C LEU A 85 22.32 -0.71 19.33
N PHE A 86 21.90 -1.98 19.50
CA PHE A 86 22.65 -2.95 20.29
C PHE A 86 23.41 -4.00 19.46
N PHE A 87 22.94 -4.29 18.23
CA PHE A 87 23.58 -5.32 17.40
C PHE A 87 24.58 -4.76 16.39
N VAL A 88 24.55 -3.46 16.11
CA VAL A 88 25.53 -2.83 15.23
C VAL A 88 26.76 -2.47 16.05
N GLN A 89 27.92 -3.04 15.71
CA GLN A 89 29.19 -2.70 16.31
C GLN A 89 29.82 -1.50 15.59
N GLY A 90 30.43 -0.61 16.34
CA GLY A 90 31.16 0.57 15.86
C GLY A 90 32.47 0.73 16.61
N GLU A 91 33.33 1.63 16.13
CA GLU A 91 34.66 1.86 16.72
C GLU A 91 34.61 2.80 17.92
N THR A 92 33.70 3.80 17.93
CA THR A 92 33.60 4.79 19.00
C THR A 92 32.57 4.41 20.04
N VAL A 93 33.03 3.85 21.16
CA VAL A 93 32.18 3.46 22.29
C VAL A 93 31.80 4.69 23.10
N ILE A 94 30.48 4.98 23.19
CA ILE A 94 29.91 6.04 24.04
C ILE A 94 29.67 5.51 25.46
N PHE A 95 29.10 4.31 25.55
CA PHE A 95 28.75 3.68 26.81
C PHE A 95 28.85 2.15 26.70
N SER A 96 29.48 1.50 27.69
CA SER A 96 29.58 0.05 27.74
C SER A 96 29.02 -0.46 29.07
N LEU A 97 28.02 -1.35 28.99
CA LEU A 97 27.44 -2.04 30.14
C LEU A 97 27.55 -3.55 29.92
N GLY A 98 28.70 -4.13 30.23
CA GLY A 98 28.97 -5.55 30.04
C GLY A 98 28.87 -6.01 28.58
N PHE A 99 27.83 -6.76 28.23
CA PHE A 99 27.59 -7.25 26.87
C PHE A 99 26.98 -6.24 25.89
N LEU A 100 26.51 -5.10 26.38
CA LEU A 100 25.84 -4.06 25.61
C LEU A 100 26.79 -2.88 25.43
N THR A 101 27.31 -2.69 24.25
CA THR A 101 28.15 -1.55 23.87
C THR A 101 27.34 -0.61 22.99
N LEU A 102 27.12 0.61 23.47
CA LEU A 102 26.50 1.69 22.69
C LEU A 102 27.62 2.45 21.97
N THR A 103 27.63 2.39 20.64
CA THR A 103 28.58 3.10 19.82
C THR A 103 27.90 4.26 19.08
N ARG A 104 28.65 5.30 18.73
CA ARG A 104 28.13 6.45 17.99
C ARG A 104 27.58 6.05 16.64
N GLU A 105 28.29 5.18 15.95
CA GLU A 105 27.92 4.65 14.63
C GLU A 105 26.63 3.83 14.70
N ALA A 106 26.44 3.06 15.78
CA ALA A 106 25.20 2.33 16.02
C ALA A 106 24.00 3.25 16.20
N LEU A 107 24.21 4.33 16.98
CA LEU A 107 23.15 5.32 17.20
C LEU A 107 22.76 6.05 15.90
N GLU A 108 23.75 6.51 15.13
CA GLU A 108 23.52 7.17 13.84
C GLU A 108 22.77 6.23 12.87
N ARG A 109 23.20 4.97 12.75
CA ARG A 109 22.51 3.96 11.91
C ARG A 109 21.10 3.68 12.41
N ALA A 110 20.90 3.53 13.72
CA ALA A 110 19.57 3.29 14.29
C ALA A 110 18.59 4.43 13.97
N ILE A 111 19.05 5.69 14.08
CA ILE A 111 18.25 6.87 13.71
C ILE A 111 17.95 6.87 12.23
N PHE A 112 18.93 6.63 11.36
CA PHE A 112 18.72 6.63 9.91
C PHE A 112 17.78 5.50 9.46
N PHE A 113 17.87 4.30 10.04
CA PHE A 113 16.93 3.22 9.76
C PHE A 113 15.50 3.57 10.20
N ALA A 114 15.34 4.14 11.40
CA ALA A 114 14.03 4.56 11.89
C ALA A 114 13.42 5.67 11.01
N LEU A 115 14.20 6.69 10.65
CA LEU A 115 13.78 7.74 9.72
C LEU A 115 13.40 7.16 8.35
N ARG A 116 14.22 6.27 7.80
CA ARG A 116 13.93 5.59 6.52
C ARG A 116 12.58 4.90 6.53
N LEU A 117 12.29 4.10 7.57
CA LEU A 117 10.99 3.43 7.70
C LEU A 117 9.84 4.44 7.76
N VAL A 118 9.99 5.51 8.53
CA VAL A 118 8.97 6.57 8.63
C VAL A 118 8.71 7.21 7.26
N PHE A 119 9.76 7.59 6.54
CA PHE A 119 9.63 8.22 5.21
C PHE A 119 9.01 7.27 4.18
N LEU A 120 9.41 6.00 4.17
CA LEU A 120 8.84 4.98 3.29
C LEU A 120 7.33 4.83 3.52
N VAL A 121 6.92 4.71 4.79
CA VAL A 121 5.51 4.58 5.14
C VAL A 121 4.71 5.83 4.79
N MET A 122 5.26 7.01 5.07
CA MET A 122 4.58 8.27 4.75
C MET A 122 4.44 8.47 3.24
N GLY A 123 5.48 8.17 2.45
CA GLY A 123 5.44 8.30 1.00
C GLY A 123 4.47 7.32 0.34
N THR A 124 4.47 6.04 0.77
CA THR A 124 3.52 5.05 0.26
C THR A 124 2.08 5.35 0.69
N SER A 125 1.89 5.96 1.87
CA SER A 125 0.57 6.40 2.34
C SER A 125 -0.03 7.49 1.43
N VAL A 126 0.79 8.35 0.82
CA VAL A 126 0.29 9.35 -0.15
C VAL A 126 -0.36 8.66 -1.35
N LEU A 127 0.26 7.60 -1.88
CA LEU A 127 -0.31 6.82 -2.99
C LEU A 127 -1.67 6.23 -2.61
N THR A 128 -1.77 5.56 -1.46
CA THR A 128 -3.02 4.90 -1.03
C THR A 128 -4.12 5.89 -0.69
N LEU A 129 -3.77 7.06 -0.17
CA LEU A 129 -4.73 8.13 0.14
C LEU A 129 -5.23 8.85 -1.12
N THR A 130 -4.41 8.95 -2.19
CA THR A 130 -4.76 9.70 -3.41
C THR A 130 -5.24 8.85 -4.57
N THR A 131 -5.18 7.52 -4.46
CA THR A 131 -5.52 6.62 -5.57
C THR A 131 -6.50 5.55 -5.10
N SER A 132 -7.64 5.44 -5.76
CA SER A 132 -8.61 4.40 -5.41
C SER A 132 -8.08 3.01 -5.78
N PRO A 133 -8.50 1.93 -5.07
CA PRO A 133 -8.06 0.57 -5.37
C PRO A 133 -8.31 0.14 -6.82
N ILE A 134 -9.43 0.58 -7.42
CA ILE A 134 -9.77 0.30 -8.82
C ILE A 134 -8.78 1.00 -9.77
N GLN A 135 -8.49 2.28 -9.53
CA GLN A 135 -7.50 3.01 -10.33
C GLN A 135 -6.10 2.40 -10.19
N LEU A 136 -5.76 1.92 -9.00
CA LEU A 136 -4.48 1.26 -8.75
C LEU A 136 -4.37 -0.05 -9.56
N THR A 137 -5.47 -0.82 -9.62
CA THR A 137 -5.56 -2.04 -10.43
C THR A 137 -5.41 -1.72 -11.93
N ASP A 138 -6.09 -0.68 -12.42
CA ASP A 138 -5.98 -0.25 -13.82
C ASP A 138 -4.56 0.21 -14.18
N GLY A 139 -3.92 0.95 -13.27
CA GLY A 139 -2.53 1.38 -13.40
C GLY A 139 -1.58 0.19 -13.46
N LEU A 140 -1.76 -0.77 -12.55
CA LEU A 140 -0.93 -1.97 -12.47
C LEU A 140 -1.08 -2.84 -13.72
N GLU A 141 -2.32 -3.06 -14.22
CA GLU A 141 -2.57 -3.77 -15.48
C GLU A 141 -1.79 -3.14 -16.64
N SER A 142 -1.86 -1.81 -16.74
CA SER A 142 -1.17 -1.11 -17.82
C SER A 142 0.35 -1.20 -17.72
N LEU A 143 0.91 -1.20 -16.51
CA LEU A 143 2.35 -1.39 -16.29
C LEU A 143 2.79 -2.84 -16.53
N MET A 144 1.91 -3.82 -16.27
CA MET A 144 2.17 -5.24 -16.55
C MET A 144 1.95 -5.62 -18.02
N ARG A 145 1.32 -4.75 -18.83
CA ARG A 145 1.04 -5.04 -20.24
C ARG A 145 2.26 -5.46 -21.06
N PRO A 146 3.48 -4.88 -20.90
CA PRO A 146 4.67 -5.35 -21.59
C PRO A 146 5.04 -6.80 -21.27
N LEU A 147 4.69 -7.30 -20.07
CA LEU A 147 4.95 -8.67 -19.63
C LEU A 147 4.07 -9.70 -20.36
N GLN A 148 2.99 -9.27 -21.01
CA GLN A 148 2.17 -10.13 -21.87
C GLN A 148 2.97 -10.78 -22.98
N ARG A 149 4.08 -10.15 -23.44
CA ARG A 149 5.03 -10.76 -24.38
C ARG A 149 5.67 -12.05 -23.86
N PHE A 150 5.71 -12.23 -22.53
CA PHE A 150 6.18 -13.43 -21.86
C PHE A 150 5.05 -14.36 -21.41
N HIS A 151 3.88 -14.28 -22.08
CA HIS A 151 2.65 -15.06 -21.73
C HIS A 151 2.11 -14.77 -20.32
N PHE A 152 2.42 -13.61 -19.74
CA PHE A 152 1.89 -13.22 -18.44
C PHE A 152 0.44 -12.71 -18.57
N PRO A 153 -0.56 -13.30 -17.87
CA PRO A 153 -1.98 -12.95 -18.00
C PRO A 153 -2.35 -11.67 -17.27
N ALA A 154 -1.74 -10.53 -17.67
CA ALA A 154 -1.91 -9.25 -16.99
C ALA A 154 -3.36 -8.74 -16.98
N HIS A 155 -4.08 -8.95 -18.08
CA HIS A 155 -5.48 -8.54 -18.20
C HIS A 155 -6.39 -9.38 -17.31
N GLU A 156 -6.23 -10.70 -17.32
CA GLU A 156 -7.02 -11.63 -16.52
C GLU A 156 -6.81 -11.37 -15.02
N LEU A 157 -5.58 -11.12 -14.58
CA LEU A 157 -5.28 -10.76 -13.20
C LEU A 157 -5.95 -9.45 -12.80
N ALA A 158 -5.87 -8.41 -13.63
CA ALA A 158 -6.48 -7.12 -13.34
C ALA A 158 -8.02 -7.23 -13.30
N MET A 159 -8.61 -8.04 -14.20
CA MET A 159 -10.03 -8.32 -14.19
C MET A 159 -10.45 -9.05 -12.92
N MET A 160 -9.72 -10.09 -12.51
CA MET A 160 -9.98 -10.81 -11.25
C MET A 160 -9.91 -9.86 -10.04
N MET A 161 -8.89 -8.98 -9.98
CA MET A 161 -8.76 -7.97 -8.92
C MET A 161 -9.95 -6.99 -8.92
N THR A 162 -10.37 -6.52 -10.09
CA THR A 162 -11.49 -5.59 -10.22
C THR A 162 -12.81 -6.23 -9.76
N ILE A 163 -13.05 -7.50 -10.16
CA ILE A 163 -14.22 -8.29 -9.73
C ILE A 163 -14.16 -8.50 -8.21
N ALA A 164 -13.01 -8.89 -7.67
CA ALA A 164 -12.83 -9.09 -6.23
C ALA A 164 -13.14 -7.81 -5.46
N LEU A 165 -12.54 -6.66 -5.86
CA LEU A 165 -12.77 -5.36 -5.22
C LEU A 165 -14.26 -4.95 -5.24
N ARG A 166 -15.00 -5.32 -6.29
CA ARG A 166 -16.43 -5.06 -6.39
C ARG A 166 -17.25 -5.96 -5.47
N PHE A 167 -16.85 -7.23 -5.31
CA PHE A 167 -17.60 -8.20 -4.51
C PHE A 167 -17.30 -8.12 -3.01
N ILE A 168 -16.14 -7.62 -2.62
CA ILE A 168 -15.78 -7.52 -1.19
C ILE A 168 -16.86 -6.79 -0.36
N PRO A 169 -17.36 -5.59 -0.73
CA PRO A 169 -18.41 -4.93 0.05
C PRO A 169 -19.67 -5.78 0.17
N THR A 170 -20.08 -6.41 -0.93
CA THR A 170 -21.29 -7.24 -0.97
C THR A 170 -21.13 -8.49 -0.10
N LEU A 171 -19.95 -9.15 -0.14
CA LEU A 171 -19.66 -10.30 0.70
C LEU A 171 -19.56 -9.92 2.19
N LEU A 172 -19.07 -8.74 2.53
CA LEU A 172 -19.07 -8.24 3.91
C LEU A 172 -20.50 -8.03 4.43
N GLU A 173 -21.38 -7.41 3.64
CA GLU A 173 -22.78 -7.26 3.99
C GLU A 173 -23.50 -8.62 4.17
N GLU A 174 -23.19 -9.56 3.30
CA GLU A 174 -23.76 -10.90 3.37
C GLU A 174 -23.25 -11.67 4.59
N THR A 175 -21.95 -11.53 4.90
CA THR A 175 -21.34 -12.09 6.10
C THR A 175 -22.04 -11.56 7.36
N ASP A 176 -22.31 -10.24 7.44
CA ASP A 176 -23.01 -9.63 8.57
C ASP A 176 -24.44 -10.17 8.72
N LYS A 177 -25.15 -10.39 7.58
CA LYS A 177 -26.50 -10.98 7.57
C LYS A 177 -26.50 -12.43 8.04
N ILE A 178 -25.57 -13.26 7.51
CA ILE A 178 -25.44 -14.67 7.91
C ILE A 178 -25.04 -14.76 9.38
N GLN A 179 -24.10 -13.95 9.85
CA GLN A 179 -23.67 -13.91 11.24
C GLN A 179 -24.86 -13.62 12.18
N LYS A 180 -25.67 -12.60 11.88
CA LYS A 180 -26.86 -12.26 12.66
C LYS A 180 -27.87 -13.40 12.66
N ALA A 181 -28.10 -14.04 11.53
CA ALA A 181 -29.01 -15.18 11.43
C ALA A 181 -28.51 -16.40 12.25
N GLN A 182 -27.22 -16.66 12.27
CA GLN A 182 -26.64 -17.75 13.06
C GLN A 182 -26.67 -17.44 14.57
N MET A 183 -26.42 -16.18 14.95
CA MET A 183 -26.58 -15.75 16.37
C MET A 183 -28.02 -15.91 16.85
N ALA A 184 -29.02 -15.60 16.01
CA ALA A 184 -30.43 -15.82 16.32
C ALA A 184 -30.78 -17.31 16.49
N ARG A 185 -29.97 -18.22 15.90
CA ARG A 185 -30.07 -19.69 16.07
C ARG A 185 -29.25 -20.23 17.25
N GLY A 186 -28.67 -19.34 18.07
CA GLY A 186 -27.89 -19.71 19.25
C GLY A 186 -26.40 -19.94 18.98
N ALA A 187 -25.87 -19.56 17.79
CA ALA A 187 -24.44 -19.66 17.55
C ALA A 187 -23.69 -18.59 18.34
N ASP A 188 -22.63 -19.00 19.02
CA ASP A 188 -21.75 -18.12 19.79
C ASP A 188 -20.37 -18.07 19.10
N PHE A 189 -19.98 -16.87 18.65
CA PHE A 189 -18.72 -16.62 17.94
C PHE A 189 -17.63 -16.04 18.85
N GLU A 190 -17.95 -15.69 20.09
CA GLU A 190 -17.06 -14.95 20.99
C GLU A 190 -16.54 -15.79 22.15
N SER A 191 -17.31 -16.79 22.62
CA SER A 191 -16.94 -17.63 23.77
C SER A 191 -16.07 -18.82 23.38
N GLY A 192 -15.29 -19.31 24.34
CA GLY A 192 -14.52 -20.55 24.24
C GLY A 192 -13.09 -20.39 23.71
N ASN A 193 -12.42 -21.57 23.60
CA ASN A 193 -11.05 -21.66 23.10
C ASN A 193 -10.95 -21.34 21.60
N LEU A 194 -9.76 -21.04 21.11
CA LEU A 194 -9.48 -20.74 19.68
C LEU A 194 -10.07 -21.81 18.72
N LEU A 195 -9.97 -23.10 19.09
CA LEU A 195 -10.54 -24.21 18.32
C LEU A 195 -12.09 -24.20 18.31
N ALA A 196 -12.72 -23.87 19.44
CA ALA A 196 -14.17 -23.73 19.52
C ALA A 196 -14.68 -22.58 18.67
N ARG A 197 -14.01 -21.43 18.72
CA ARG A 197 -14.31 -20.27 17.86
C ARG A 197 -14.13 -20.59 16.37
N ALA A 198 -13.06 -21.30 16.00
CA ALA A 198 -12.86 -21.74 14.60
C ALA A 198 -13.99 -22.67 14.13
N LYS A 199 -14.44 -23.62 14.96
CA LYS A 199 -15.58 -24.47 14.64
C LYS A 199 -16.89 -23.69 14.55
N ALA A 200 -17.11 -22.72 15.39
CA ALA A 200 -18.28 -21.85 15.35
C ALA A 200 -18.36 -21.01 14.06
N MET A 201 -17.24 -20.76 13.39
CA MET A 201 -17.23 -20.05 12.11
C MET A 201 -17.65 -20.92 10.90
N ILE A 202 -17.62 -22.26 11.00
CA ILE A 202 -18.01 -23.14 9.88
C ILE A 202 -19.43 -22.88 9.35
N PRO A 203 -20.48 -22.74 10.21
CA PRO A 203 -21.82 -22.43 9.76
C PRO A 203 -21.96 -21.08 9.07
N LEU A 204 -20.98 -20.18 9.19
CA LEU A 204 -20.91 -18.91 8.49
C LEU A 204 -20.17 -19.05 7.16
N LEU A 205 -19.09 -19.83 7.14
CA LEU A 205 -18.27 -20.00 5.93
C LEU A 205 -18.99 -20.77 4.83
N VAL A 206 -19.70 -21.86 5.17
CA VAL A 206 -20.36 -22.70 4.16
C VAL A 206 -21.41 -21.94 3.33
N PRO A 207 -22.38 -21.22 3.94
CA PRO A 207 -23.33 -20.40 3.16
C PRO A 207 -22.65 -19.30 2.35
N LEU A 208 -21.59 -18.70 2.89
CA LEU A 208 -20.83 -17.64 2.20
C LEU A 208 -20.16 -18.17 0.94
N PHE A 209 -19.53 -19.37 1.02
CA PHE A 209 -18.96 -20.05 -0.14
C PHE A 209 -20.01 -20.37 -1.20
N VAL A 210 -21.13 -20.94 -0.81
CA VAL A 210 -22.23 -21.26 -1.75
C VAL A 210 -22.73 -20.01 -2.46
N SER A 211 -22.89 -18.89 -1.72
CA SER A 211 -23.30 -17.62 -2.30
C SER A 211 -22.25 -17.06 -3.25
N ALA A 212 -20.96 -17.10 -2.87
CA ALA A 212 -19.87 -16.65 -3.72
C ALA A 212 -19.81 -17.43 -5.04
N PHE A 213 -19.95 -18.77 -4.99
CA PHE A 213 -20.00 -19.60 -6.21
C PHE A 213 -21.21 -19.30 -7.10
N ARG A 214 -22.39 -19.10 -6.52
CA ARG A 214 -23.58 -18.69 -7.30
C ARG A 214 -23.33 -17.39 -8.03
N ARG A 215 -22.81 -16.38 -7.34
CA ARG A 215 -22.47 -15.08 -7.94
C ARG A 215 -21.41 -15.19 -9.03
N ALA A 216 -20.41 -16.06 -8.84
CA ALA A 216 -19.40 -16.33 -9.85
C ALA A 216 -20.01 -16.93 -11.12
N ASN A 217 -20.92 -17.92 -10.98
CA ASN A 217 -21.64 -18.51 -12.08
C ASN A 217 -22.56 -17.50 -12.80
N ASP A 218 -23.31 -16.71 -12.05
CA ASP A 218 -24.19 -15.67 -12.61
C ASP A 218 -23.37 -14.64 -13.39
N LEU A 219 -22.21 -14.25 -12.86
CA LEU A 219 -21.30 -13.33 -13.56
C LEU A 219 -20.73 -13.97 -14.82
N ALA A 220 -20.30 -15.24 -14.76
CA ALA A 220 -19.77 -15.96 -15.92
C ALA A 220 -20.81 -16.05 -17.05
N MET A 221 -22.05 -16.45 -16.74
CA MET A 221 -23.16 -16.48 -17.70
C MET A 221 -23.44 -15.09 -18.28
N ALA A 222 -23.42 -14.04 -17.44
CA ALA A 222 -23.62 -12.67 -17.91
C ALA A 222 -22.48 -12.19 -18.84
N MET A 223 -21.25 -12.63 -18.61
CA MET A 223 -20.08 -12.32 -19.45
C MET A 223 -20.19 -13.07 -20.79
N GLU A 224 -20.55 -14.35 -20.77
CA GLU A 224 -20.80 -15.16 -21.99
C GLU A 224 -21.92 -14.56 -22.84
N ALA A 225 -23.05 -14.19 -22.22
CA ALA A 225 -24.17 -13.54 -22.90
C ALA A 225 -23.78 -12.19 -23.54
N ARG A 226 -22.74 -11.51 -23.03
CA ARG A 226 -22.17 -10.30 -23.61
C ARG A 226 -21.00 -10.57 -24.57
N CYS A 227 -20.82 -11.83 -25.00
CA CYS A 227 -19.77 -12.28 -25.92
C CYS A 227 -18.36 -11.91 -25.43
N TYR A 228 -18.09 -12.02 -24.12
CA TYR A 228 -16.75 -11.81 -23.60
C TYR A 228 -15.79 -12.90 -24.10
N ARG A 229 -14.70 -12.50 -24.77
CA ARG A 229 -13.67 -13.38 -25.36
C ARG A 229 -12.25 -13.07 -24.89
N GLY A 230 -12.10 -12.58 -23.64
CA GLY A 230 -10.79 -12.19 -23.13
C GLY A 230 -10.46 -10.70 -23.33
N GLY A 231 -9.19 -10.36 -23.21
CA GLY A 231 -8.71 -8.98 -23.24
C GLY A 231 -8.38 -8.42 -24.63
N ASP A 232 -8.31 -9.28 -25.65
CA ASP A 232 -7.88 -8.89 -27.00
C ASP A 232 -8.95 -8.03 -27.69
N HIS A 233 -8.47 -6.97 -28.36
CA HIS A 233 -9.30 -6.01 -29.13
C HIS A 233 -10.39 -5.28 -28.32
N ARG A 234 -10.25 -5.21 -26.98
CA ARG A 234 -11.21 -4.55 -26.12
C ARG A 234 -10.91 -3.05 -25.99
N THR A 235 -11.93 -2.22 -26.18
CA THR A 235 -11.88 -0.79 -25.86
C THR A 235 -12.22 -0.54 -24.40
N ARG A 236 -11.62 0.52 -23.80
CA ARG A 236 -11.92 0.95 -22.43
C ARG A 236 -12.82 2.17 -22.44
N LEU A 237 -13.83 2.20 -21.58
CA LEU A 237 -14.70 3.36 -21.41
C LEU A 237 -13.93 4.56 -20.84
N ARG A 238 -12.97 4.30 -19.94
CA ARG A 238 -12.05 5.31 -19.40
C ARG A 238 -10.63 4.93 -19.75
N GLU A 239 -10.07 5.64 -20.72
CA GLU A 239 -8.67 5.48 -21.08
C GLU A 239 -7.78 6.25 -20.13
N LEU A 240 -6.71 5.60 -19.67
CA LEU A 240 -5.65 6.27 -18.94
C LEU A 240 -4.87 7.16 -19.89
N ARG A 241 -4.79 8.46 -19.61
CA ARG A 241 -4.05 9.44 -20.42
C ARG A 241 -3.09 10.22 -19.55
N TYR A 242 -1.85 10.27 -19.97
CA TYR A 242 -0.87 11.12 -19.30
C TYR A 242 -1.25 12.60 -19.45
N THR A 243 -1.11 13.32 -18.35
CA THR A 243 -1.43 14.74 -18.23
C THR A 243 -0.14 15.56 -18.05
N ARG A 244 -0.22 16.87 -18.20
CA ARG A 244 0.91 17.76 -17.87
C ARG A 244 1.34 17.62 -16.41
N LEU A 245 0.42 17.28 -15.52
CA LEU A 245 0.71 17.05 -14.10
C LEU A 245 1.65 15.85 -13.90
N ASP A 246 1.53 14.81 -14.72
CA ASP A 246 2.39 13.63 -14.65
C ASP A 246 3.83 13.98 -15.07
N VAL A 247 3.99 14.88 -16.06
CA VAL A 247 5.32 15.38 -16.47
C VAL A 247 5.97 16.19 -15.36
N PHE A 248 5.21 17.07 -14.70
CA PHE A 248 5.72 17.82 -13.53
C PHE A 248 6.09 16.89 -12.38
N GLY A 249 5.28 15.86 -12.11
CA GLY A 249 5.58 14.82 -11.13
C GLY A 249 6.86 14.06 -11.45
N ALA A 250 7.05 13.69 -12.73
CA ALA A 250 8.27 13.03 -13.20
C ALA A 250 9.50 13.91 -13.01
N LEU A 251 9.44 15.18 -13.41
CA LEU A 251 10.53 16.13 -13.22
C LEU A 251 10.87 16.35 -11.74
N ALA A 252 9.87 16.50 -10.89
CA ALA A 252 10.07 16.67 -9.45
C ALA A 252 10.73 15.44 -8.82
N THR A 253 10.28 14.23 -9.19
CA THR A 253 10.86 12.98 -8.68
C THR A 253 12.27 12.76 -9.22
N ALA A 254 12.51 13.05 -10.49
CA ALA A 254 13.85 12.97 -11.10
C ALA A 254 14.81 13.97 -10.44
N ALA A 255 14.37 15.20 -10.19
CA ALA A 255 15.16 16.21 -9.49
C ALA A 255 15.49 15.76 -8.06
N PHE A 256 14.52 15.19 -7.33
CA PHE A 256 14.76 14.63 -6.00
C PHE A 256 15.85 13.56 -6.03
N ILE A 257 15.76 12.58 -6.94
CA ILE A 257 16.76 11.50 -7.06
C ILE A 257 18.12 12.07 -7.46
N ALA A 258 18.17 13.01 -8.41
CA ALA A 258 19.42 13.62 -8.87
C ALA A 258 20.12 14.38 -7.72
N VAL A 259 19.38 15.13 -6.91
CA VAL A 259 19.93 15.84 -5.76
C VAL A 259 20.44 14.89 -4.69
N VAL A 260 19.70 13.80 -4.38
CA VAL A 260 20.15 12.75 -3.45
C VAL A 260 21.43 12.08 -3.94
N MET A 261 21.52 11.78 -5.25
CA MET A 261 22.73 11.18 -5.84
C MET A 261 23.93 12.13 -5.78
N LEU A 262 23.72 13.42 -6.04
CA LEU A 262 24.78 14.42 -5.98
C LEU A 262 25.27 14.61 -4.52
N GLU A 263 24.35 14.67 -3.57
CA GLU A 263 24.67 14.78 -2.15
C GLU A 263 25.48 13.56 -1.67
N GLY A 264 25.06 12.35 -2.04
CA GLY A 264 25.79 11.13 -1.70
C GLY A 264 27.21 11.06 -2.30
N ARG A 265 27.46 11.75 -3.43
CA ARG A 265 28.81 11.85 -4.02
C ARG A 265 29.69 12.94 -3.40
N LEU A 266 29.07 14.00 -2.84
CA LEU A 266 29.80 15.14 -2.29
C LEU A 266 30.13 14.94 -0.81
N LEU A 267 29.33 14.17 -0.08
CA LEU A 267 29.42 14.00 1.37
C LEU A 267 29.77 12.58 1.83
N GLY A 268 29.77 11.62 0.92
CA GLY A 268 30.21 10.23 1.14
C GLY A 268 31.55 9.99 0.48
#